data_f45e1c962b0d80f5e66f45307ec37717
#
_entry.id   f45e1c962b0d80f5e66f45307ec37717
#
_cell.length_a   1.000
_cell.length_b   1.000
_cell.length_c   1.000
_cell.angle_alpha   90.00
_cell.angle_beta   90.00
_cell.angle_gamma   90.00
#
_symmetry.space_group_name_H-M   'P 1'
#
loop_
_entity.id
_entity.type
_entity.pdbx_description
1 polymer ?
#
loop_
_entity_poly.entity_id
_entity_poly.type
_entity_poly.pdbx_seq_one_letter_code
_entity_poly.pdbx_strand_id
1 'polypeptide(L)'
;INWQKTIIITLDVALATYLGFAFTKFNKPDEKNLVCTKVNINIQDEMTNGFLNAKEIKKRLEMKKLYPLEKPLSQVNSRMIEEALKTSPFVKTAECYKTQEGLVDIYLTQRMPIVRIKSINNEDYYVDDHYQIMPNTNYTSDIIIATGNINKWYAQKYISLVSKTLMTNNLWRNQIEQINVLPNRGIELVPRVGNHIIYIGNLPESNIISKREK
;
A
#
# COMPACT_ATOMS: atom_id res chain seq x y z
N ILE A 1 -14.40 24.55 -60.84
CA ILE A 1 -14.68 23.93 -59.55
C ILE A 1 -14.04 22.55 -59.58
N ASN A 2 -13.04 22.31 -58.74
CA ASN A 2 -12.29 21.06 -58.72
C ASN A 2 -13.14 20.01 -57.96
N TRP A 3 -14.01 19.28 -58.70
CA TRP A 3 -14.99 18.34 -58.15
C TRP A 3 -14.35 17.27 -57.28
N GLN A 4 -13.14 16.84 -57.61
CA GLN A 4 -12.37 15.91 -56.82
C GLN A 4 -12.05 16.43 -55.38
N LYS A 5 -11.68 17.72 -55.26
CA LYS A 5 -11.44 18.35 -53.95
C LYS A 5 -12.71 18.48 -53.10
N THR A 6 -13.83 18.74 -53.76
CA THR A 6 -15.13 18.83 -53.07
C THR A 6 -15.57 17.46 -52.51
N ILE A 7 -15.38 16.40 -53.28
CA ILE A 7 -15.68 15.02 -52.83
C ILE A 7 -14.80 14.63 -51.61
N ILE A 8 -13.51 14.94 -51.67
CA ILE A 8 -12.60 14.62 -50.53
C ILE A 8 -13.02 15.36 -49.26
N ILE A 9 -13.34 16.66 -49.36
CA ILE A 9 -13.75 17.44 -48.19
C ILE A 9 -15.07 16.92 -47.60
N THR A 10 -16.03 16.52 -48.42
CA THR A 10 -17.31 15.96 -47.94
C THR A 10 -17.09 14.58 -47.27
N LEU A 11 -16.16 13.78 -47.76
CA LEU A 11 -15.82 12.50 -47.19
C LEU A 11 -15.10 12.67 -45.82
N ASP A 12 -14.19 13.63 -45.73
CA ASP A 12 -13.48 13.97 -44.46
C ASP A 12 -14.44 14.47 -43.38
N VAL A 13 -15.41 15.33 -43.75
CA VAL A 13 -16.44 15.79 -42.82
C VAL A 13 -17.35 14.65 -42.38
N ALA A 14 -17.74 13.76 -43.27
CA ALA A 14 -18.52 12.58 -42.92
C ALA A 14 -17.76 11.62 -42.00
N LEU A 15 -16.48 11.43 -42.26
CA LEU A 15 -15.60 10.62 -41.39
C LEU A 15 -15.40 11.24 -40.03
N ALA A 16 -15.17 12.55 -39.95
CA ALA A 16 -15.03 13.29 -38.69
C ALA A 16 -16.31 13.24 -37.85
N THR A 17 -17.48 13.40 -38.48
CA THR A 17 -18.78 13.28 -37.79
C THR A 17 -19.04 11.84 -37.33
N TYR A 18 -18.71 10.84 -38.15
CA TYR A 18 -18.82 9.43 -37.73
C TYR A 18 -17.92 9.10 -36.55
N LEU A 19 -16.65 9.53 -36.57
CA LEU A 19 -15.72 9.37 -35.46
C LEU A 19 -16.21 10.08 -34.17
N GLY A 20 -16.73 11.30 -34.31
CA GLY A 20 -17.34 12.04 -33.19
C GLY A 20 -18.52 11.28 -32.57
N PHE A 21 -19.41 10.71 -33.39
CA PHE A 21 -20.51 9.87 -32.92
C PHE A 21 -20.03 8.53 -32.30
N ALA A 22 -19.04 7.90 -32.91
CA ALA A 22 -18.47 6.64 -32.41
C ALA A 22 -17.86 6.82 -31.02
N PHE A 23 -17.11 7.91 -30.82
CA PHE A 23 -16.52 8.21 -29.51
C PHE A 23 -17.55 8.60 -28.43
N THR A 24 -18.64 9.26 -28.80
CA THR A 24 -19.59 9.80 -27.80
C THR A 24 -20.75 8.85 -27.49
N LYS A 25 -21.23 8.04 -28.42
CA LYS A 25 -22.43 7.20 -28.25
C LYS A 25 -22.16 5.69 -28.22
N PHE A 26 -21.25 5.20 -29.07
CA PHE A 26 -21.03 3.73 -29.18
C PHE A 26 -20.08 3.18 -28.12
N ASN A 27 -19.25 4.03 -27.51
CA ASN A 27 -18.24 3.59 -26.53
C ASN A 27 -18.62 3.80 -25.07
N LYS A 28 -19.86 4.24 -24.78
CA LYS A 28 -20.35 4.28 -23.39
C LYS A 28 -20.97 2.94 -23.05
N PRO A 29 -20.36 2.16 -22.12
CA PRO A 29 -21.01 0.95 -21.63
C PRO A 29 -22.36 1.32 -21.02
N ASP A 30 -23.38 0.52 -21.28
CA ASP A 30 -24.73 0.72 -20.75
C ASP A 30 -24.76 0.30 -19.26
N GLU A 31 -24.06 1.08 -18.42
CA GLU A 31 -23.95 0.84 -16.98
C GLU A 31 -25.31 0.89 -16.26
N LYS A 32 -26.36 1.43 -16.93
CA LYS A 32 -27.66 1.61 -16.29
C LYS A 32 -28.41 0.32 -16.01
N ASN A 33 -28.18 -0.69 -16.84
CA ASN A 33 -28.90 -1.98 -16.76
C ASN A 33 -28.03 -3.10 -16.23
N LEU A 34 -26.71 -2.88 -16.06
CA LEU A 34 -25.81 -3.90 -15.55
C LEU A 34 -25.78 -3.92 -14.03
N VAL A 35 -25.97 -5.10 -13.46
CA VAL A 35 -25.84 -5.37 -12.03
C VAL A 35 -24.50 -6.04 -11.76
N CYS A 36 -23.87 -5.71 -10.64
CA CYS A 36 -22.63 -6.36 -10.23
C CYS A 36 -22.90 -7.82 -9.87
N THR A 37 -22.43 -8.73 -10.69
CA THR A 37 -22.59 -10.19 -10.51
C THR A 37 -21.46 -10.81 -9.71
N LYS A 38 -20.25 -10.22 -9.74
CA LYS A 38 -19.08 -10.75 -9.05
C LYS A 38 -18.15 -9.62 -8.63
N VAL A 39 -17.55 -9.78 -7.46
CA VAL A 39 -16.51 -8.89 -6.92
C VAL A 39 -15.24 -9.70 -6.74
N ASN A 40 -14.18 -9.31 -7.43
CA ASN A 40 -12.87 -9.90 -7.27
C ASN A 40 -12.01 -8.97 -6.40
N ILE A 41 -11.43 -9.51 -5.34
CA ILE A 41 -10.52 -8.78 -4.45
C ILE A 41 -9.13 -9.39 -4.65
N ASN A 42 -8.25 -8.63 -5.29
CA ASN A 42 -6.88 -9.03 -5.60
C ASN A 42 -5.93 -8.24 -4.70
N ILE A 43 -5.27 -8.94 -3.78
CA ILE A 43 -4.24 -8.36 -2.93
C ILE A 43 -2.90 -8.67 -3.60
N GLN A 44 -2.22 -7.64 -4.10
CA GLN A 44 -0.87 -7.76 -4.63
C GLN A 44 0.11 -7.86 -3.46
N ASP A 45 1.21 -8.57 -3.64
CA ASP A 45 2.20 -8.84 -2.60
C ASP A 45 1.65 -9.69 -1.45
N GLU A 46 0.82 -10.68 -1.78
CA GLU A 46 0.37 -11.70 -0.86
C GLU A 46 1.57 -12.52 -0.36
N MET A 47 2.25 -12.02 0.66
CA MET A 47 2.95 -12.95 1.55
C MET A 47 1.88 -13.83 2.20
N THR A 48 2.14 -15.12 2.28
CA THR A 48 1.20 -16.17 2.73
C THR A 48 0.51 -15.86 4.07
N ASN A 49 0.94 -14.86 4.81
CA ASN A 49 0.39 -14.32 6.06
C ASN A 49 0.43 -12.78 6.08
N GLY A 50 -0.14 -12.12 5.08
CA GLY A 50 -0.19 -10.65 5.04
C GLY A 50 -1.14 -10.02 6.07
N PHE A 51 -1.02 -8.72 6.27
CA PHE A 51 -1.92 -7.93 7.14
C PHE A 51 -3.33 -7.77 6.58
N LEU A 52 -3.51 -8.04 5.27
CA LEU A 52 -4.78 -7.94 4.58
C LEU A 52 -5.31 -9.31 4.20
N ASN A 53 -6.61 -9.51 4.41
CA ASN A 53 -7.32 -10.69 4.00
C ASN A 53 -8.57 -10.26 3.20
N ALA A 54 -8.85 -10.93 2.08
CA ALA A 54 -9.99 -10.64 1.23
C ALA A 54 -11.34 -10.69 2.00
N LYS A 55 -11.48 -11.58 2.99
CA LYS A 55 -12.67 -11.66 3.86
C LYS A 55 -12.83 -10.40 4.72
N GLU A 56 -11.73 -9.88 5.25
CA GLU A 56 -11.75 -8.67 6.07
C GLU A 56 -12.07 -7.42 5.22
N ILE A 57 -11.50 -7.33 4.02
CA ILE A 57 -11.81 -6.28 3.05
C ILE A 57 -13.29 -6.29 2.69
N LYS A 58 -13.85 -7.46 2.37
CA LYS A 58 -15.28 -7.63 2.12
C LYS A 58 -16.11 -7.12 3.30
N LYS A 59 -15.84 -7.60 4.52
CA LYS A 59 -16.55 -7.20 5.75
C LYS A 59 -16.47 -5.69 5.97
N ARG A 60 -15.32 -5.08 5.73
CA ARG A 60 -15.13 -3.62 5.86
C ARG A 60 -16.01 -2.83 4.88
N LEU A 61 -16.10 -3.28 3.63
CA LEU A 61 -16.96 -2.67 2.63
C LEU A 61 -18.45 -2.87 2.94
N GLU A 62 -18.83 -4.03 3.46
CA GLU A 62 -20.20 -4.32 3.90
C GLU A 62 -20.61 -3.40 5.07
N MET A 63 -19.76 -3.25 6.09
CA MET A 63 -20.02 -2.35 7.22
C MET A 63 -20.21 -0.89 6.77
N LYS A 64 -19.47 -0.46 5.74
CA LYS A 64 -19.61 0.88 5.15
C LYS A 64 -20.72 0.97 4.10
N LYS A 65 -21.48 -0.13 3.84
CA LYS A 65 -22.52 -0.23 2.80
C LYS A 65 -22.01 0.04 1.37
N LEU A 66 -20.72 -0.16 1.16
CA LEU A 66 -20.04 0.08 -0.12
C LEU A 66 -19.77 -1.19 -0.93
N TYR A 67 -20.05 -2.37 -0.37
CA TYR A 67 -19.85 -3.63 -1.09
C TYR A 67 -20.76 -3.68 -2.33
N PRO A 68 -20.16 -3.88 -3.55
CA PRO A 68 -20.89 -3.64 -4.80
C PRO A 68 -21.76 -4.79 -5.29
N LEU A 69 -21.61 -6.00 -4.72
CA LEU A 69 -22.35 -7.19 -5.18
C LEU A 69 -23.86 -6.93 -5.20
N GLU A 70 -24.53 -7.36 -6.28
CA GLU A 70 -25.99 -7.24 -6.52
C GLU A 70 -26.49 -5.79 -6.65
N LYS A 71 -25.59 -4.79 -6.72
CA LYS A 71 -25.96 -3.39 -6.96
C LYS A 71 -25.84 -3.04 -8.44
N PRO A 72 -26.69 -2.14 -8.95
CA PRO A 72 -26.51 -1.58 -10.29
C PRO A 72 -25.15 -0.91 -10.40
N LEU A 73 -24.40 -1.17 -11.48
CA LEU A 73 -23.06 -0.58 -11.68
C LEU A 73 -23.08 0.95 -11.70
N SER A 74 -24.19 1.55 -12.10
CA SER A 74 -24.40 3.01 -12.06
C SER A 74 -24.38 3.57 -10.62
N GLN A 75 -24.73 2.76 -9.62
CA GLN A 75 -24.73 3.13 -8.20
C GLN A 75 -23.40 2.77 -7.51
N VAL A 76 -22.56 1.97 -8.15
CA VAL A 76 -21.24 1.61 -7.61
C VAL A 76 -20.27 2.78 -7.83
N ASN A 77 -19.85 3.41 -6.75
CA ASN A 77 -18.86 4.48 -6.77
C ASN A 77 -17.48 3.92 -6.44
N SER A 78 -16.67 3.66 -7.48
CA SER A 78 -15.32 3.11 -7.35
C SER A 78 -14.43 3.98 -6.45
N ARG A 79 -14.50 5.31 -6.59
CA ARG A 79 -13.71 6.24 -5.79
C ARG A 79 -14.03 6.15 -4.29
N MET A 80 -15.32 6.05 -3.93
CA MET A 80 -15.71 5.88 -2.52
C MET A 80 -15.21 4.55 -1.95
N ILE A 81 -15.19 3.49 -2.77
CA ILE A 81 -14.63 2.20 -2.38
C ILE A 81 -13.13 2.33 -2.11
N GLU A 82 -12.38 2.94 -3.03
CA GLU A 82 -10.94 3.17 -2.88
C GLU A 82 -10.62 4.02 -1.65
N GLU A 83 -11.31 5.15 -1.46
CA GLU A 83 -11.12 6.02 -0.30
C GLU A 83 -11.44 5.29 1.00
N ALA A 84 -12.53 4.50 1.01
CA ALA A 84 -12.90 3.70 2.16
C ALA A 84 -11.86 2.62 2.52
N LEU A 85 -11.18 2.06 1.53
CA LEU A 85 -10.13 1.07 1.74
C LEU A 85 -8.81 1.72 2.15
N LYS A 86 -8.46 2.88 1.59
CA LYS A 86 -7.27 3.66 1.96
C LYS A 86 -7.31 4.18 3.42
N THR A 87 -8.49 4.22 4.05
CA THR A 87 -8.57 4.51 5.50
C THR A 87 -8.01 3.38 6.37
N SER A 88 -7.74 2.20 5.82
CA SER A 88 -7.10 1.12 6.55
C SER A 88 -5.61 1.41 6.75
N PRO A 89 -5.07 1.28 7.97
CA PRO A 89 -3.65 1.48 8.21
C PRO A 89 -2.76 0.43 7.54
N PHE A 90 -3.33 -0.63 6.98
CA PHE A 90 -2.62 -1.72 6.33
C PHE A 90 -2.65 -1.63 4.80
N VAL A 91 -3.47 -0.76 4.23
CA VAL A 91 -3.58 -0.56 2.79
C VAL A 91 -2.62 0.53 2.34
N LYS A 92 -1.78 0.22 1.36
CA LYS A 92 -0.89 1.18 0.70
C LYS A 92 -1.59 1.85 -0.46
N THR A 93 -2.12 1.05 -1.39
CA THR A 93 -2.91 1.52 -2.52
C THR A 93 -4.19 0.72 -2.66
N ALA A 94 -5.22 1.36 -3.17
CA ALA A 94 -6.49 0.71 -3.51
C ALA A 94 -6.98 1.30 -4.84
N GLU A 95 -7.33 0.42 -5.75
CA GLU A 95 -7.86 0.73 -7.07
C GLU A 95 -9.10 -0.12 -7.32
N CYS A 96 -10.14 0.46 -7.89
CA CYS A 96 -11.42 -0.21 -8.12
C CYS A 96 -11.91 0.05 -9.54
N TYR A 97 -12.05 -1.01 -10.31
CA TYR A 97 -12.48 -0.98 -11.69
C TYR A 97 -13.82 -1.68 -11.88
N LYS A 98 -14.68 -1.10 -12.69
CA LYS A 98 -15.92 -1.71 -13.16
C LYS A 98 -15.68 -2.24 -14.58
N THR A 99 -16.09 -3.47 -14.85
CA THR A 99 -16.02 -4.05 -16.19
C THR A 99 -17.36 -3.96 -16.89
N GLN A 100 -17.35 -4.06 -18.22
CA GLN A 100 -18.57 -4.08 -19.03
C GLN A 100 -19.40 -5.37 -18.85
N GLU A 101 -18.81 -6.38 -18.21
CA GLU A 101 -19.45 -7.69 -17.97
C GLU A 101 -20.18 -7.75 -16.61
N GLY A 102 -20.26 -6.63 -15.90
CA GLY A 102 -20.88 -6.61 -14.57
C GLY A 102 -19.96 -7.09 -13.44
N LEU A 103 -18.64 -7.07 -13.64
CA LEU A 103 -17.68 -7.40 -12.59
C LEU A 103 -17.15 -6.14 -11.95
N VAL A 104 -16.78 -6.23 -10.69
CA VAL A 104 -16.03 -5.19 -9.97
C VAL A 104 -14.73 -5.79 -9.46
N ASP A 105 -13.62 -5.28 -9.97
CA ASP A 105 -12.26 -5.70 -9.61
C ASP A 105 -11.65 -4.68 -8.66
N ILE A 106 -11.22 -5.14 -7.49
CA ILE A 106 -10.58 -4.34 -6.46
C ILE A 106 -9.14 -4.83 -6.31
N TYR A 107 -8.18 -3.99 -6.65
CA TYR A 107 -6.75 -4.25 -6.50
C TYR A 107 -6.22 -3.49 -5.29
N LEU A 108 -5.54 -4.21 -4.43
CA LEU A 108 -4.97 -3.68 -3.21
C LEU A 108 -3.49 -4.01 -3.13
N THR A 109 -2.68 -3.05 -2.70
CA THR A 109 -1.34 -3.32 -2.20
C THR A 109 -1.32 -3.09 -0.70
N GLN A 110 -0.64 -3.96 0.03
CA GLN A 110 -0.50 -3.82 1.47
C GLN A 110 0.75 -3.01 1.85
N ARG A 111 0.72 -2.39 3.03
CA ARG A 111 1.91 -1.80 3.62
C ARG A 111 2.82 -2.89 4.15
N MET A 112 4.11 -2.73 3.95
CA MET A 112 5.13 -3.68 4.40
C MET A 112 5.83 -3.13 5.64
N PRO A 113 5.70 -3.80 6.79
CA PRO A 113 6.42 -3.40 7.98
C PRO A 113 7.92 -3.71 7.83
N ILE A 114 8.76 -2.83 8.32
CA ILE A 114 10.21 -3.01 8.37
C ILE A 114 10.75 -3.22 9.79
N VAL A 115 9.96 -2.82 10.79
CA VAL A 115 10.33 -2.99 12.19
C VAL A 115 9.07 -3.04 13.07
N ARG A 116 9.11 -3.90 14.10
CA ARG A 116 8.14 -3.88 15.19
C ARG A 116 8.72 -3.15 16.39
N ILE A 117 8.01 -2.17 16.90
CA ILE A 117 8.41 -1.39 18.08
C ILE A 117 7.71 -1.96 19.33
N LYS A 118 8.51 -2.32 20.33
CA LYS A 118 8.05 -2.65 21.67
C LYS A 118 8.73 -1.71 22.66
N SER A 119 8.09 -0.58 22.91
CA SER A 119 8.64 0.46 23.76
C SER A 119 8.53 0.09 25.26
N ILE A 120 9.42 0.66 26.06
CA ILE A 120 9.36 0.58 27.54
C ILE A 120 8.02 1.13 28.10
N ASN A 121 7.33 1.99 27.36
CA ASN A 121 6.02 2.55 27.73
C ASN A 121 4.84 1.62 27.34
N ASN A 122 5.09 0.34 27.09
CA ASN A 122 4.10 -0.66 26.66
C ASN A 122 3.41 -0.34 25.33
N GLU A 123 4.00 0.51 24.49
CA GLU A 123 3.53 0.68 23.12
C GLU A 123 4.02 -0.46 22.25
N ASP A 124 3.13 -1.06 21.47
CA ASP A 124 3.42 -2.15 20.53
C ASP A 124 2.78 -1.83 19.19
N TYR A 125 3.62 -1.53 18.17
CA TYR A 125 3.19 -1.14 16.84
C TYR A 125 4.27 -1.45 15.81
N TYR A 126 3.91 -1.37 14.53
CA TYR A 126 4.85 -1.50 13.43
C TYR A 126 5.17 -0.15 12.80
N VAL A 127 6.31 -0.07 12.11
CA VAL A 127 6.64 1.03 11.19
C VAL A 127 6.90 0.43 9.82
N ASP A 128 6.32 1.02 8.77
CA ASP A 128 6.43 0.56 7.40
C ASP A 128 7.65 1.15 6.66
N ASP A 129 7.83 0.72 5.41
CA ASP A 129 8.91 1.15 4.51
C ASP A 129 8.83 2.65 4.11
N HIS A 130 7.71 3.32 4.42
CA HIS A 130 7.47 4.76 4.24
C HIS A 130 7.48 5.51 5.58
N TYR A 131 8.00 4.87 6.66
CA TYR A 131 8.13 5.47 7.98
C TYR A 131 6.80 5.81 8.65
N GLN A 132 5.70 5.18 8.22
CA GLN A 132 4.38 5.38 8.79
C GLN A 132 4.08 4.31 9.85
N ILE A 133 3.43 4.75 10.93
CA ILE A 133 3.01 3.84 12.01
C ILE A 133 1.84 2.98 11.54
N MET A 134 1.92 1.70 11.86
CA MET A 134 0.86 0.71 11.67
C MET A 134 0.51 0.09 13.03
N PRO A 135 -0.76 -0.11 13.35
CA PRO A 135 -1.15 -0.72 14.62
C PRO A 135 -0.66 -2.17 14.70
N ASN A 136 -0.47 -2.65 15.92
CA ASN A 136 -0.20 -4.06 16.15
C ASN A 136 -1.39 -4.93 15.76
N THR A 137 -1.09 -6.11 15.22
CA THR A 137 -2.04 -7.15 14.87
C THR A 137 -1.48 -8.50 15.27
N ASN A 138 -2.27 -9.55 15.12
CA ASN A 138 -1.81 -10.94 15.33
C ASN A 138 -0.87 -11.43 14.21
N TYR A 139 -0.40 -10.53 13.35
CA TYR A 139 0.55 -10.85 12.31
C TYR A 139 1.93 -11.09 12.93
N THR A 140 2.51 -12.23 12.58
CA THR A 140 3.89 -12.57 12.92
C THR A 140 4.72 -12.59 11.64
N SER A 141 5.74 -11.76 11.59
CA SER A 141 6.71 -11.80 10.50
C SER A 141 8.12 -11.83 11.04
N ASP A 142 9.04 -12.32 10.23
CA ASP A 142 10.47 -12.33 10.53
C ASP A 142 11.09 -10.96 10.25
N ILE A 143 10.69 -9.97 11.06
CA ILE A 143 11.21 -8.60 11.01
C ILE A 143 11.92 -8.26 12.31
N ILE A 144 12.82 -7.29 12.22
CA ILE A 144 13.56 -6.79 13.37
C ILE A 144 12.59 -6.22 14.42
N ILE A 145 12.84 -6.56 15.69
CA ILE A 145 12.10 -6.00 16.82
C ILE A 145 12.95 -4.90 17.46
N ALA A 146 12.42 -3.70 17.62
CA ALA A 146 13.08 -2.62 18.33
C ALA A 146 12.45 -2.44 19.72
N THR A 147 13.28 -2.43 20.75
CA THR A 147 12.88 -2.35 22.16
C THR A 147 13.58 -1.19 22.87
N GLY A 148 13.11 -0.85 24.05
CA GLY A 148 13.74 0.13 24.93
C GLY A 148 13.09 1.52 24.91
N ASN A 149 13.88 2.58 25.05
CA ASN A 149 13.39 3.95 25.17
C ASN A 149 13.07 4.57 23.82
N ILE A 150 11.96 4.14 23.21
CA ILE A 150 11.52 4.55 21.89
C ILE A 150 10.17 5.26 21.99
N ASN A 151 10.10 6.51 21.54
CA ASN A 151 8.84 7.19 21.27
C ASN A 151 8.53 7.16 19.77
N LYS A 152 7.29 7.50 19.39
CA LYS A 152 6.82 7.43 18.00
C LYS A 152 7.67 8.25 17.03
N TRP A 153 8.03 9.46 17.41
CA TRP A 153 8.89 10.31 16.60
C TRP A 153 10.29 9.68 16.36
N TYR A 154 10.90 9.13 17.41
CA TYR A 154 12.20 8.48 17.33
C TYR A 154 12.13 7.20 16.50
N ALA A 155 11.05 6.43 16.65
CA ALA A 155 10.79 5.26 15.83
C ALA A 155 10.71 5.59 14.34
N GLN A 156 9.92 6.62 13.97
CA GLN A 156 9.73 7.02 12.59
C GLN A 156 10.99 7.66 11.97
N LYS A 157 11.74 8.44 12.73
CA LYS A 157 12.88 9.21 12.19
C LYS A 157 14.19 8.42 12.16
N TYR A 158 14.44 7.61 13.19
CA TYR A 158 15.75 6.97 13.39
C TYR A 158 15.68 5.44 13.31
N ILE A 159 14.82 4.81 14.09
CA ILE A 159 14.78 3.35 14.16
C ILE A 159 14.34 2.75 12.83
N SER A 160 13.35 3.36 12.18
CA SER A 160 12.92 2.94 10.84
C SER A 160 14.05 3.01 9.81
N LEU A 161 14.89 4.04 9.86
CA LEU A 161 16.03 4.18 8.94
C LEU A 161 17.09 3.10 9.18
N VAL A 162 17.44 2.86 10.46
CA VAL A 162 18.37 1.78 10.84
C VAL A 162 17.80 0.45 10.39
N SER A 163 16.54 0.17 10.71
CA SER A 163 15.88 -1.09 10.34
C SER A 163 15.82 -1.28 8.83
N LYS A 164 15.48 -0.24 8.07
CA LYS A 164 15.49 -0.29 6.61
C LYS A 164 16.88 -0.63 6.06
N THR A 165 17.92 -0.03 6.63
CA THR A 165 19.31 -0.32 6.25
C THR A 165 19.70 -1.76 6.54
N LEU A 166 19.33 -2.27 7.71
CA LEU A 166 19.59 -3.66 8.10
C LEU A 166 18.80 -4.64 7.22
N MET A 167 17.53 -4.37 6.97
CA MET A 167 16.66 -5.23 6.16
C MET A 167 17.01 -5.25 4.67
N THR A 168 17.60 -4.18 4.14
CA THR A 168 18.01 -4.10 2.73
C THR A 168 19.28 -4.89 2.46
N ASN A 169 20.12 -5.10 3.46
CA ASN A 169 21.37 -5.84 3.35
C ASN A 169 21.16 -7.29 3.81
N ASN A 170 21.34 -8.26 2.92
CA ASN A 170 21.11 -9.68 3.20
C ASN A 170 21.95 -10.20 4.38
N LEU A 171 23.19 -9.70 4.57
CA LEU A 171 24.01 -10.11 5.70
C LEU A 171 23.37 -9.67 7.02
N TRP A 172 23.07 -8.39 7.15
CA TRP A 172 22.51 -7.84 8.39
C TRP A 172 21.11 -8.37 8.68
N ARG A 173 20.27 -8.49 7.66
CA ARG A 173 18.92 -9.05 7.77
C ARG A 173 18.93 -10.45 8.41
N ASN A 174 19.90 -11.28 8.04
CA ASN A 174 20.00 -12.64 8.55
C ASN A 174 20.72 -12.73 9.91
N GLN A 175 21.48 -11.70 10.28
CA GLN A 175 22.30 -11.69 11.50
C GLN A 175 21.64 -10.95 12.67
N ILE A 176 20.85 -9.92 12.42
CA ILE A 176 20.30 -9.07 13.48
C ILE A 176 18.83 -9.45 13.72
N GLU A 177 18.50 -9.68 14.98
CA GLU A 177 17.13 -9.98 15.43
C GLU A 177 16.47 -8.79 16.12
N GLN A 178 17.25 -8.05 16.91
CA GLN A 178 16.70 -6.99 17.74
C GLN A 178 17.59 -5.74 17.73
N ILE A 179 16.94 -4.59 17.84
CA ILE A 179 17.54 -3.29 18.13
C ILE A 179 17.11 -2.90 19.54
N ASN A 180 18.05 -2.62 20.44
CA ASN A 180 17.75 -2.10 21.76
C ASN A 180 18.17 -0.64 21.86
N VAL A 181 17.27 0.22 22.35
CA VAL A 181 17.53 1.65 22.55
C VAL A 181 17.66 1.94 24.03
N LEU A 182 18.84 2.35 24.42
CA LEU A 182 19.19 2.69 25.79
C LEU A 182 18.54 4.03 26.23
N PRO A 183 18.47 4.32 27.54
CA PRO A 183 17.95 5.59 28.04
C PRO A 183 18.71 6.82 27.52
N ASN A 184 20.01 6.71 27.27
CA ASN A 184 20.86 7.73 26.67
C ASN A 184 20.76 7.80 25.15
N ARG A 185 19.79 7.08 24.52
CA ARG A 185 19.61 6.92 23.07
C ARG A 185 20.73 6.20 22.34
N GLY A 186 21.62 5.53 23.08
CA GLY A 186 22.56 4.58 22.47
C GLY A 186 21.83 3.40 21.87
N ILE A 187 22.31 2.91 20.73
CA ILE A 187 21.73 1.80 20.01
C ILE A 187 22.63 0.58 20.15
N GLU A 188 22.01 -0.50 20.52
CA GLU A 188 22.57 -1.85 20.57
C GLU A 188 21.88 -2.73 19.56
N LEU A 189 22.66 -3.52 18.83
CA LEU A 189 22.16 -4.57 17.95
C LEU A 189 22.37 -5.92 18.61
N VAL A 190 21.31 -6.72 18.66
CA VAL A 190 21.34 -8.08 19.18
C VAL A 190 21.32 -9.05 18.01
N PRO A 191 22.39 -9.84 17.81
CA PRO A 191 22.44 -10.85 16.77
C PRO A 191 21.50 -12.03 17.08
N ARG A 192 21.09 -12.75 16.02
CA ARG A 192 20.30 -13.98 16.10
C ARG A 192 21.07 -15.13 16.74
N VAL A 193 22.39 -15.11 16.60
CA VAL A 193 23.28 -16.18 17.06
C VAL A 193 24.40 -15.59 17.89
N GLY A 194 24.64 -16.20 19.06
CA GLY A 194 25.66 -15.78 20.01
C GLY A 194 25.11 -14.87 21.12
N ASN A 195 25.92 -14.67 22.17
CA ASN A 195 25.56 -13.88 23.35
C ASN A 195 26.23 -12.51 23.38
N HIS A 196 26.67 -12.01 22.24
CA HIS A 196 27.32 -10.70 22.14
C HIS A 196 26.32 -9.62 21.74
N ILE A 197 26.58 -8.42 22.17
CA ILE A 197 25.80 -7.22 21.81
C ILE A 197 26.74 -6.28 21.05
N ILE A 198 26.26 -5.72 19.96
CA ILE A 198 27.00 -4.77 19.13
C ILE A 198 26.50 -3.37 19.47
N TYR A 199 27.31 -2.60 20.19
CA TYR A 199 27.00 -1.20 20.48
C TYR A 199 27.45 -0.29 19.32
N ILE A 200 26.48 0.38 18.67
CA ILE A 200 26.77 1.29 17.54
C ILE A 200 26.79 2.77 17.94
N GLY A 201 26.53 3.06 19.22
CA GLY A 201 26.54 4.43 19.75
C GLY A 201 25.24 5.17 19.52
N ASN A 202 25.28 6.48 19.78
CA ASN A 202 24.15 7.35 19.57
C ASN A 202 24.08 7.73 18.08
N LEU A 203 22.86 7.75 17.53
CA LEU A 203 22.66 8.29 16.19
C LEU A 203 22.70 9.82 16.26
N PRO A 204 23.68 10.47 15.64
CA PRO A 204 23.74 11.94 15.63
C PRO A 204 22.55 12.49 14.83
N GLU A 205 21.98 13.58 15.31
CA GLU A 205 20.81 14.21 14.70
C GLU A 205 21.02 14.68 13.24
N SER A 206 22.28 14.77 12.79
CA SER A 206 22.63 15.38 11.50
C SER A 206 23.35 14.49 10.47
N ASN A 207 23.81 13.25 10.78
CA ASN A 207 24.83 12.60 9.94
C ASN A 207 24.60 11.15 9.52
N ILE A 208 23.38 10.60 9.59
CA ILE A 208 23.15 9.22 9.12
C ILE A 208 23.24 9.15 7.58
N ILE A 209 22.99 10.25 6.89
CA ILE A 209 22.96 10.31 5.43
C ILE A 209 24.38 10.52 4.85
N SER A 210 25.27 11.23 5.53
CA SER A 210 26.57 11.60 4.98
C SER A 210 27.69 10.55 5.10
N LYS A 211 27.51 9.49 5.92
CA LYS A 211 28.48 8.40 6.01
C LYS A 211 28.33 7.30 4.96
N ARG A 212 27.37 7.43 4.02
CA ARG A 212 27.16 6.47 2.94
C ARG A 212 27.97 6.71 1.68
N GLU A 213 28.66 7.85 1.56
CA GLU A 213 29.39 8.25 0.34
C GLU A 213 30.91 8.36 0.51
N LYS A 214 31.49 7.54 1.40
CA LYS A 214 32.96 7.42 1.41
C LYS A 214 33.38 5.97 1.56
#